data_e806ee5d905e8673ec643679b7821c02
#
_entry.id   e806ee5d905e8673ec643679b7821c02
#
_cell.length_a   1.000
_cell.length_b   1.000
_cell.length_c   1.000
_cell.angle_alpha   90.00
_cell.angle_beta   90.00
_cell.angle_gamma   90.00
#
_symmetry.space_group_name_H-M   'P 1'
#
loop_
_entity.id
_entity.type
_entity.pdbx_description
1 polymer ?
#
loop_
_entity_poly.entity_id
_entity_poly.type
_entity_poly.pdbx_seq_one_letter_code
_entity_poly.pdbx_strand_id
1 'polypeptide(L)'
;MSTRFGRAEPNGRCFTRRLGLFGIALSAALLLVSLAPRGVLAESPSVRVIYLEGEINAVTAGYVSAAVAKAASEHAGGLVIVTNTPGGVSTSMDEIVTTLLNAPVPVAVYVAPAGARATSAGLFVAQAADVVAMAPGTKIGSARPVTGSGGDIGGDLGRKVLNDAVTRIRNLATLHHRNADWCEEAVRNSVNIGADQAIKMGVADLEPATLSALLGSLDRSPASRPSGHDFAFHTASASITDQPMSAFQRVLQALIDPNVAYLLMLVAAFGLIAEVSSPGALLPGVVGGISAVLALVALSTLPVNLGGVLLIAFSFLFFLADVKAPTHGVLTAGGLISLLLGSVFLLNTGAVDLGIDWRLIAAATIAFGLGVILVLRKAIQVRSSLTSVSALKLVGAIGEARGPLSPDGSVFVAGATWPAVSASGPIGSGETIRVLAQDGGALQVEAAARSAPGPRTTSQPTVPRSPEGDGAEPPDL
;
A
#
# COMPACT_ATOMS: atom_id res chain seq x y z
N MET A 1 -70.69 22.79 85.16
CA MET A 1 -70.64 21.69 84.21
C MET A 1 -70.74 22.28 82.82
N SER A 2 -69.70 22.42 82.08
CA SER A 2 -69.62 22.49 80.63
C SER A 2 -68.21 22.92 80.23
N THR A 3 -67.45 22.00 79.78
CA THR A 3 -66.06 22.15 79.29
C THR A 3 -66.10 22.72 77.90
N ARG A 4 -65.41 23.85 77.63
CA ARG A 4 -65.10 24.34 76.29
C ARG A 4 -63.70 23.93 75.87
N PHE A 5 -63.65 23.14 74.81
CA PHE A 5 -62.38 22.84 74.05
C PHE A 5 -61.97 24.01 73.14
N GLY A 6 -60.86 24.58 73.39
CA GLY A 6 -60.21 25.57 72.51
C GLY A 6 -59.44 24.86 71.36
N ARG A 7 -59.74 25.25 70.10
CA ARG A 7 -59.11 24.80 68.91
C ARG A 7 -57.84 25.69 68.63
N ALA A 8 -56.68 25.13 68.66
CA ALA A 8 -55.46 25.80 68.24
C ALA A 8 -55.27 25.69 66.69
N GLU A 9 -55.17 26.83 65.99
CA GLU A 9 -54.85 26.87 64.58
C GLU A 9 -53.35 26.78 64.42
N PRO A 10 -52.79 26.00 63.45
CA PRO A 10 -51.35 25.96 63.18
C PRO A 10 -50.95 27.10 62.28
N ASN A 11 -49.92 27.86 62.68
CA ASN A 11 -49.23 28.93 61.95
C ASN A 11 -48.51 28.39 60.71
N GLY A 12 -49.24 28.11 59.62
CA GLY A 12 -48.63 27.60 58.31
C GLY A 12 -48.08 28.70 57.40
N ARG A 13 -48.21 30.01 57.77
CA ARG A 13 -47.83 31.09 56.84
C ARG A 13 -46.36 31.59 56.94
N CYS A 14 -45.58 31.17 57.91
CA CYS A 14 -44.23 31.62 58.10
C CYS A 14 -43.23 30.69 57.44
N PHE A 15 -43.55 29.42 57.18
CA PHE A 15 -42.66 28.43 56.61
C PHE A 15 -42.51 28.54 55.03
N THR A 16 -43.64 28.81 54.36
CA THR A 16 -43.71 28.96 52.92
C THR A 16 -42.99 30.22 52.41
N ARG A 17 -42.94 31.29 53.20
CA ARG A 17 -42.29 32.55 52.84
C ARG A 17 -40.72 32.44 52.89
N ARG A 18 -40.22 31.59 53.81
CA ARG A 18 -38.74 31.33 53.88
C ARG A 18 -38.28 30.39 52.80
N LEU A 19 -39.08 29.41 52.36
CA LEU A 19 -38.73 28.55 51.21
C LEU A 19 -38.69 29.32 49.87
N GLY A 20 -39.60 30.28 49.66
CA GLY A 20 -39.66 31.12 48.48
C GLY A 20 -38.44 32.03 48.34
N LEU A 21 -37.95 32.60 49.44
CA LEU A 21 -36.77 33.47 49.48
C LEU A 21 -35.47 32.64 49.23
N PHE A 22 -35.41 31.41 49.72
CA PHE A 22 -34.26 30.51 49.44
C PHE A 22 -34.22 30.06 47.96
N GLY A 23 -35.39 29.80 47.36
CA GLY A 23 -35.50 29.47 45.93
C GLY A 23 -35.07 30.63 45.03
N ILE A 24 -35.49 31.86 45.35
CA ILE A 24 -35.10 33.08 44.60
C ILE A 24 -33.61 33.38 44.78
N ALA A 25 -33.06 33.22 45.99
CA ALA A 25 -31.61 33.42 46.23
C ALA A 25 -30.75 32.39 45.52
N LEU A 26 -31.20 31.12 45.48
CA LEU A 26 -30.50 30.05 44.75
C LEU A 26 -30.57 30.26 43.24
N SER A 27 -31.73 30.69 42.69
CA SER A 27 -31.90 31.02 41.28
C SER A 27 -31.04 32.25 40.87
N ALA A 28 -30.99 33.29 41.74
CA ALA A 28 -30.13 34.46 41.50
C ALA A 28 -28.64 34.11 41.57
N ALA A 29 -28.23 33.22 42.48
CA ALA A 29 -26.87 32.73 42.56
C ALA A 29 -26.46 31.88 41.32
N LEU A 30 -27.38 31.03 40.82
CA LEU A 30 -27.16 30.29 39.56
C LEU A 30 -27.09 31.23 38.35
N LEU A 31 -27.91 32.29 38.30
CA LEU A 31 -27.86 33.29 37.24
C LEU A 31 -26.56 34.12 37.30
N LEU A 32 -26.07 34.46 38.50
CA LEU A 32 -24.79 35.16 38.67
C LEU A 32 -23.59 34.32 38.32
N VAL A 33 -23.60 32.99 38.52
CA VAL A 33 -22.59 32.06 38.10
C VAL A 33 -22.60 31.89 36.56
N SER A 34 -23.77 32.01 35.91
CA SER A 34 -23.86 31.95 34.43
C SER A 34 -23.48 33.27 33.76
N LEU A 35 -23.50 34.42 34.49
CA LEU A 35 -23.06 35.74 34.03
C LEU A 35 -21.63 36.05 34.44
N ALA A 36 -20.97 35.20 35.20
CA ALA A 36 -19.50 35.34 35.38
C ALA A 36 -18.88 35.38 34.01
N PRO A 37 -18.10 36.42 33.65
CA PRO A 37 -17.37 36.41 32.40
C PRO A 37 -16.52 35.13 32.43
N ARG A 38 -16.87 34.17 31.57
CA ARG A 38 -15.96 33.06 31.27
C ARG A 38 -14.71 33.79 30.84
N GLY A 39 -13.73 33.87 31.72
CA GLY A 39 -12.42 34.37 31.36
C GLY A 39 -12.09 33.55 30.12
N VAL A 40 -12.03 34.22 28.97
CA VAL A 40 -11.40 33.69 27.76
C VAL A 40 -9.98 33.50 28.26
N LEU A 41 -9.65 32.30 28.74
CA LEU A 41 -8.27 31.87 28.85
C LEU A 41 -7.75 32.13 27.46
N ALA A 42 -6.91 33.17 27.32
CA ALA A 42 -6.26 33.42 26.04
C ALA A 42 -5.57 32.11 25.70
N GLU A 43 -6.13 31.40 24.75
CA GLU A 43 -5.57 30.14 24.29
C GLU A 43 -4.17 30.46 23.86
N SER A 44 -3.16 29.89 24.52
CA SER A 44 -1.76 30.17 24.19
C SER A 44 -1.62 29.92 22.68
N PRO A 45 -1.00 30.86 21.94
CA PRO A 45 -0.90 30.71 20.50
C PRO A 45 -0.29 29.34 20.20
N SER A 46 -0.92 28.57 19.35
CA SER A 46 -0.40 27.28 18.90
C SER A 46 0.39 27.50 17.62
N VAL A 47 1.51 26.79 17.45
CA VAL A 47 2.22 26.70 16.17
C VAL A 47 2.02 25.31 15.63
N ARG A 48 1.55 25.27 14.39
CA ARG A 48 1.37 24.01 13.70
C ARG A 48 2.63 23.62 12.95
N VAL A 49 3.04 22.35 13.10
CA VAL A 49 4.23 21.80 12.43
C VAL A 49 3.81 20.65 11.54
N ILE A 50 4.26 20.65 10.30
CA ILE A 50 4.09 19.56 9.34
C ILE A 50 5.43 19.17 8.74
N TYR A 51 5.51 17.94 8.25
CA TYR A 51 6.71 17.37 7.66
C TYR A 51 6.47 17.04 6.19
N LEU A 52 7.18 17.73 5.30
CA LEU A 52 7.15 17.53 3.85
C LEU A 52 8.43 16.76 3.46
N GLU A 53 8.34 15.44 3.53
CA GLU A 53 9.44 14.53 3.22
C GLU A 53 9.22 13.79 1.90
N GLY A 54 10.31 13.59 1.15
CA GLY A 54 10.26 12.88 -0.13
C GLY A 54 9.75 13.74 -1.28
N GLU A 55 9.14 13.11 -2.27
CA GLU A 55 8.72 13.76 -3.51
C GLU A 55 7.48 14.65 -3.35
N ILE A 56 7.50 15.81 -4.01
CA ILE A 56 6.33 16.69 -4.11
C ILE A 56 5.37 16.11 -5.17
N ASN A 57 4.18 15.71 -4.72
CA ASN A 57 3.14 15.09 -5.52
C ASN A 57 1.75 15.54 -5.05
N ALA A 58 0.68 15.06 -5.67
CA ALA A 58 -0.69 15.47 -5.34
C ALA A 58 -1.09 15.17 -3.88
N VAL A 59 -0.55 14.10 -3.26
CA VAL A 59 -0.83 13.77 -1.86
C VAL A 59 -0.18 14.78 -0.92
N THR A 60 1.09 15.14 -1.17
CA THR A 60 1.81 16.13 -0.38
C THR A 60 1.24 17.53 -0.57
N ALA A 61 0.77 17.89 -1.78
CA ALA A 61 0.08 19.16 -2.04
C ALA A 61 -1.24 19.25 -1.24
N GLY A 62 -2.07 18.23 -1.29
CA GLY A 62 -3.27 18.15 -0.47
C GLY A 62 -3.01 18.17 1.04
N TYR A 63 -1.90 17.57 1.48
CA TYR A 63 -1.47 17.61 2.89
C TYR A 63 -1.10 19.02 3.35
N VAL A 64 -0.31 19.76 2.55
CA VAL A 64 0.05 21.17 2.83
C VAL A 64 -1.20 22.04 2.85
N SER A 65 -2.09 21.87 1.85
CA SER A 65 -3.34 22.62 1.76
C SER A 65 -4.24 22.39 2.99
N ALA A 66 -4.40 21.14 3.41
CA ALA A 66 -5.14 20.81 4.63
C ALA A 66 -4.49 21.40 5.90
N ALA A 67 -3.16 21.46 5.97
CA ALA A 67 -2.43 22.02 7.09
C ALA A 67 -2.63 23.54 7.19
N VAL A 68 -2.55 24.25 6.06
CA VAL A 68 -2.83 25.70 5.99
C VAL A 68 -4.28 25.99 6.43
N ALA A 69 -5.25 25.24 5.89
CA ALA A 69 -6.66 25.41 6.26
C ALA A 69 -6.89 25.14 7.77
N LYS A 70 -6.23 24.13 8.31
CA LYS A 70 -6.32 23.77 9.72
C LYS A 70 -5.68 24.84 10.63
N ALA A 71 -4.48 25.32 10.27
CA ALA A 71 -3.81 26.40 10.98
C ALA A 71 -4.67 27.67 11.01
N ALA A 72 -5.30 28.00 9.87
CA ALA A 72 -6.21 29.13 9.76
C ALA A 72 -7.45 28.97 10.65
N SER A 73 -8.10 27.80 10.64
CA SER A 73 -9.31 27.55 11.44
C SER A 73 -9.07 27.60 12.95
N GLU A 74 -7.84 27.30 13.39
CA GLU A 74 -7.43 27.32 14.79
C GLU A 74 -6.76 28.65 15.19
N HIS A 75 -6.69 29.63 14.28
CA HIS A 75 -6.00 30.91 14.51
C HIS A 75 -4.58 30.69 15.01
N ALA A 76 -3.86 29.71 14.42
CA ALA A 76 -2.50 29.39 14.81
C ALA A 76 -1.57 30.58 14.64
N GLY A 77 -0.62 30.77 15.57
CA GLY A 77 0.40 31.82 15.53
C GLY A 77 1.41 31.63 14.38
N GLY A 78 1.33 30.52 13.64
CA GLY A 78 2.12 30.23 12.45
C GLY A 78 2.06 28.77 12.04
N LEU A 79 2.43 28.50 10.80
CA LEU A 79 2.66 27.16 10.25
C LEU A 79 4.15 26.99 9.94
N VAL A 80 4.75 25.92 10.42
CA VAL A 80 6.12 25.53 10.05
C VAL A 80 6.08 24.27 9.21
N ILE A 81 6.66 24.32 8.02
CA ILE A 81 6.83 23.18 7.12
C ILE A 81 8.28 22.73 7.20
N VAL A 82 8.55 21.67 7.95
CA VAL A 82 9.85 21.02 7.96
C VAL A 82 10.00 20.22 6.69
N THR A 83 11.02 20.51 5.87
CA THR A 83 11.14 19.94 4.54
C THR A 83 12.47 19.23 4.30
N ASN A 84 12.39 18.06 3.63
CA ASN A 84 13.50 17.33 3.04
C ASN A 84 13.02 16.70 1.75
N THR A 85 13.19 17.41 0.63
CA THR A 85 12.63 17.01 -0.66
C THR A 85 13.66 17.09 -1.80
N PRO A 86 13.72 16.09 -2.68
CA PRO A 86 14.48 16.15 -3.93
C PRO A 86 13.76 16.99 -5.00
N GLY A 87 12.51 17.38 -4.78
CA GLY A 87 11.64 18.00 -5.77
C GLY A 87 10.40 17.17 -6.05
N GLY A 88 9.86 17.27 -7.27
CA GLY A 88 8.69 16.49 -7.69
C GLY A 88 7.93 17.12 -8.84
N VAL A 89 6.63 16.85 -8.91
CA VAL A 89 5.75 17.22 -10.03
C VAL A 89 5.43 18.71 -10.01
N SER A 90 5.61 19.40 -11.15
CA SER A 90 5.40 20.84 -11.27
C SER A 90 3.98 21.30 -10.91
N THR A 91 2.94 20.54 -11.31
CA THR A 91 1.55 20.89 -10.98
C THR A 91 1.28 20.87 -9.48
N SER A 92 1.83 19.91 -8.77
CA SER A 92 1.73 19.81 -7.29
C SER A 92 2.55 20.89 -6.59
N MET A 93 3.73 21.22 -7.11
CA MET A 93 4.50 22.38 -6.67
C MET A 93 3.68 23.68 -6.81
N ASP A 94 3.02 23.86 -7.96
CA ASP A 94 2.21 25.04 -8.25
C ASP A 94 1.02 25.19 -7.29
N GLU A 95 0.39 24.08 -6.93
CA GLU A 95 -0.67 24.02 -5.93
C GLU A 95 -0.15 24.43 -4.54
N ILE A 96 1.00 23.89 -4.12
CA ILE A 96 1.62 24.26 -2.85
C ILE A 96 1.99 25.76 -2.85
N VAL A 97 2.70 26.23 -3.87
CA VAL A 97 3.10 27.65 -3.99
C VAL A 97 1.87 28.57 -3.88
N THR A 98 0.81 28.26 -4.63
CA THR A 98 -0.43 29.03 -4.59
C THR A 98 -1.07 29.02 -3.20
N THR A 99 -1.07 27.86 -2.54
CA THR A 99 -1.59 27.70 -1.18
C THR A 99 -0.81 28.54 -0.18
N LEU A 100 0.54 28.54 -0.26
CA LEU A 100 1.39 29.32 0.65
C LEU A 100 1.23 30.83 0.44
N LEU A 101 1.21 31.30 -0.79
CA LEU A 101 1.03 32.72 -1.11
C LEU A 101 -0.33 33.28 -0.63
N ASN A 102 -1.35 32.45 -0.57
CA ASN A 102 -2.69 32.82 -0.13
C ASN A 102 -3.01 32.36 1.30
N ALA A 103 -2.04 31.82 2.05
CA ALA A 103 -2.29 31.33 3.39
C ALA A 103 -2.72 32.47 4.32
N PRO A 104 -3.81 32.31 5.11
CA PRO A 104 -4.27 33.36 6.04
C PRO A 104 -3.48 33.39 7.37
N VAL A 105 -2.45 32.56 7.50
CA VAL A 105 -1.51 32.52 8.63
C VAL A 105 -0.07 32.62 8.11
N PRO A 106 0.89 33.13 8.91
CA PRO A 106 2.28 33.18 8.48
C PRO A 106 2.86 31.76 8.34
N VAL A 107 3.64 31.54 7.28
CA VAL A 107 4.24 30.24 6.96
C VAL A 107 5.75 30.34 6.90
N ALA A 108 6.43 29.45 7.64
CA ALA A 108 7.87 29.25 7.53
C ALA A 108 8.18 27.87 6.93
N VAL A 109 9.10 27.83 5.99
CA VAL A 109 9.69 26.58 5.50
C VAL A 109 11.04 26.39 6.15
N TYR A 110 11.25 25.23 6.78
CA TYR A 110 12.48 24.87 7.47
C TYR A 110 13.12 23.65 6.83
N VAL A 111 14.23 23.86 6.15
CA VAL A 111 15.01 22.76 5.55
C VAL A 111 15.79 22.05 6.65
N ALA A 112 15.35 20.88 7.07
CA ALA A 112 15.90 20.10 8.18
C ALA A 112 15.54 18.63 8.07
N PRO A 113 16.23 17.73 8.80
CA PRO A 113 17.41 17.91 9.65
C PRO A 113 18.71 18.14 8.87
N ALA A 114 19.85 18.16 9.55
CA ALA A 114 21.17 18.21 8.88
C ALA A 114 21.27 17.11 7.80
N GLY A 115 21.75 17.47 6.60
CA GLY A 115 21.74 16.63 5.41
C GLY A 115 20.47 16.73 4.55
N ALA A 116 19.41 17.37 5.04
CA ALA A 116 18.20 17.62 4.27
C ALA A 116 18.43 18.57 3.09
N ARG A 117 17.48 18.57 2.18
CA ARG A 117 17.53 19.38 0.96
C ARG A 117 16.17 19.98 0.61
N ALA A 118 16.19 21.15 -0.03
CA ALA A 118 15.04 21.72 -0.73
C ALA A 118 15.46 21.96 -2.18
N THR A 119 15.40 20.94 -3.01
CA THR A 119 15.87 20.98 -4.41
C THR A 119 14.72 20.89 -5.39
N SER A 120 14.94 21.37 -6.63
CA SER A 120 13.94 21.36 -7.71
C SER A 120 12.64 22.07 -7.28
N ALA A 121 11.48 21.42 -7.32
CA ALA A 121 10.23 21.96 -6.82
C ALA A 121 10.31 22.47 -5.37
N GLY A 122 11.19 21.87 -4.53
CA GLY A 122 11.41 22.29 -3.14
C GLY A 122 11.96 23.71 -3.01
N LEU A 123 12.77 24.17 -3.97
CA LEU A 123 13.22 25.56 -3.99
C LEU A 123 12.04 26.53 -4.17
N PHE A 124 11.13 26.23 -5.10
CA PHE A 124 9.93 27.07 -5.35
C PHE A 124 9.02 27.12 -4.13
N VAL A 125 8.80 25.95 -3.48
CA VAL A 125 8.02 25.88 -2.24
C VAL A 125 8.69 26.70 -1.12
N ALA A 126 10.00 26.58 -0.96
CA ALA A 126 10.72 27.37 0.03
C ALA A 126 10.60 28.87 -0.26
N GLN A 127 10.83 29.30 -1.51
CA GLN A 127 10.76 30.72 -1.89
C GLN A 127 9.33 31.31 -1.83
N ALA A 128 8.30 30.48 -1.80
CA ALA A 128 6.90 30.91 -1.64
C ALA A 128 6.52 31.17 -0.15
N ALA A 129 7.33 30.72 0.80
CA ALA A 129 7.08 30.91 2.23
C ALA A 129 7.48 32.31 2.71
N ASP A 130 6.80 32.79 3.75
CA ASP A 130 7.13 34.09 4.38
C ASP A 130 8.54 34.09 4.95
N VAL A 131 8.97 32.98 5.55
CA VAL A 131 10.34 32.80 6.07
C VAL A 131 10.92 31.49 5.57
N VAL A 132 12.13 31.53 5.04
CA VAL A 132 12.96 30.37 4.71
C VAL A 132 14.04 30.18 5.76
N ALA A 133 14.01 29.07 6.46
CA ALA A 133 15.01 28.69 7.42
C ALA A 133 15.73 27.40 6.96
N MET A 134 17.02 27.31 7.25
CA MET A 134 17.82 26.14 6.89
C MET A 134 18.63 25.67 8.09
N ALA A 135 18.60 24.40 8.42
CA ALA A 135 19.51 23.85 9.43
C ALA A 135 20.96 23.78 8.88
N PRO A 136 21.98 23.88 9.75
CA PRO A 136 23.35 23.66 9.33
C PRO A 136 23.55 22.32 8.59
N GLY A 137 24.34 22.36 7.51
CA GLY A 137 24.61 21.16 6.70
C GLY A 137 23.48 20.75 5.73
N THR A 138 22.48 21.60 5.54
CA THR A 138 21.44 21.43 4.51
C THR A 138 21.78 22.16 3.22
N LYS A 139 21.04 21.88 2.14
CA LYS A 139 21.25 22.49 0.82
C LYS A 139 19.95 22.90 0.15
N ILE A 140 20.03 23.91 -0.72
CA ILE A 140 18.92 24.42 -1.51
C ILE A 140 19.39 24.70 -2.94
N GLY A 141 18.52 24.51 -3.96
CA GLY A 141 18.84 24.82 -5.36
C GLY A 141 18.43 23.75 -6.38
N SER A 142 19.22 23.56 -7.45
CA SER A 142 19.01 22.59 -8.54
C SER A 142 17.59 22.53 -9.07
N ALA A 143 17.08 23.66 -9.58
CA ALA A 143 15.66 23.79 -9.89
C ALA A 143 15.35 23.88 -11.40
N ARG A 144 16.27 23.42 -12.27
CA ARG A 144 16.04 23.36 -13.72
C ARG A 144 14.90 22.40 -14.04
N PRO A 145 13.90 22.83 -14.83
CA PRO A 145 12.86 21.92 -15.30
C PRO A 145 13.42 20.79 -16.15
N VAL A 146 12.99 19.58 -15.86
CA VAL A 146 13.36 18.36 -16.60
C VAL A 146 12.10 17.61 -17.01
N THR A 147 12.23 16.69 -17.97
CA THR A 147 11.15 15.76 -18.31
C THR A 147 10.87 14.82 -17.13
N GLY A 148 9.74 14.14 -17.10
CA GLY A 148 9.46 13.11 -16.11
C GLY A 148 10.52 11.99 -16.05
N SER A 149 11.29 11.81 -17.14
CA SER A 149 12.43 10.91 -17.22
C SER A 149 13.76 11.52 -16.78
N GLY A 150 13.76 12.76 -16.27
CA GLY A 150 14.95 13.48 -15.79
C GLY A 150 15.86 14.06 -16.88
N GLY A 151 15.50 13.91 -18.16
CA GLY A 151 16.23 14.51 -19.28
C GLY A 151 15.89 15.98 -19.49
N ASP A 152 16.74 16.71 -20.23
CA ASP A 152 16.46 18.07 -20.65
C ASP A 152 15.22 18.13 -21.56
N ILE A 153 14.40 19.15 -21.36
CA ILE A 153 13.31 19.49 -22.27
C ILE A 153 13.91 20.21 -23.47
N GLY A 154 14.00 19.53 -24.61
CA GLY A 154 14.62 20.08 -25.81
C GLY A 154 13.77 21.12 -26.57
N GLY A 155 14.42 21.83 -27.48
CA GLY A 155 13.77 22.70 -28.48
C GLY A 155 13.07 23.93 -27.92
N ASP A 156 12.08 24.41 -28.66
CA ASP A 156 11.31 25.62 -28.31
C ASP A 156 10.46 25.44 -27.03
N LEU A 157 9.96 24.22 -26.81
CA LEU A 157 9.22 23.90 -25.60
C LEU A 157 10.10 24.05 -24.37
N GLY A 158 11.31 23.52 -24.39
CA GLY A 158 12.25 23.62 -23.27
C GLY A 158 12.58 25.07 -22.94
N ARG A 159 12.78 25.91 -23.96
CA ARG A 159 12.99 27.36 -23.74
C ARG A 159 11.79 28.05 -23.08
N LYS A 160 10.57 27.72 -23.51
CA LYS A 160 9.35 28.27 -22.91
C LYS A 160 9.20 27.87 -21.46
N VAL A 161 9.32 26.57 -21.17
CA VAL A 161 9.23 26.03 -19.80
C VAL A 161 10.32 26.61 -18.88
N LEU A 162 11.56 26.72 -19.37
CA LEU A 162 12.65 27.32 -18.61
C LEU A 162 12.38 28.79 -18.31
N ASN A 163 11.95 29.59 -19.30
CA ASN A 163 11.68 31.02 -19.11
C ASN A 163 10.49 31.24 -18.15
N ASP A 164 9.46 30.40 -18.21
CA ASP A 164 8.35 30.44 -17.25
C ASP A 164 8.83 30.16 -15.83
N ALA A 165 9.61 29.10 -15.64
CA ALA A 165 10.19 28.73 -14.33
C ALA A 165 11.11 29.85 -13.79
N VAL A 166 11.93 30.47 -14.65
CA VAL A 166 12.78 31.61 -14.27
C VAL A 166 11.93 32.80 -13.83
N THR A 167 10.92 33.16 -14.62
CA THR A 167 10.03 34.29 -14.27
C THR A 167 9.37 34.05 -12.92
N ARG A 168 8.88 32.83 -12.71
CA ARG A 168 8.19 32.43 -11.49
C ARG A 168 9.11 32.52 -10.27
N ILE A 169 10.31 31.92 -10.34
CA ILE A 169 11.22 31.90 -9.18
C ILE A 169 11.73 33.29 -8.83
N ARG A 170 12.00 34.12 -9.84
CA ARG A 170 12.37 35.54 -9.62
C ARG A 170 11.26 36.30 -8.90
N ASN A 171 10.01 36.12 -9.34
CA ASN A 171 8.87 36.76 -8.71
C ASN A 171 8.73 36.34 -7.25
N LEU A 172 8.83 35.03 -6.94
CA LEU A 172 8.77 34.53 -5.56
C LEU A 172 9.89 35.11 -4.68
N ALA A 173 11.12 35.10 -5.18
CA ALA A 173 12.26 35.67 -4.44
C ALA A 173 12.12 37.17 -4.20
N THR A 174 11.72 37.92 -5.24
CA THR A 174 11.51 39.37 -5.15
C THR A 174 10.38 39.72 -4.19
N LEU A 175 9.31 38.92 -4.18
CA LEU A 175 8.15 39.09 -3.30
C LEU A 175 8.53 39.11 -1.82
N HIS A 176 9.48 38.25 -1.45
CA HIS A 176 9.96 38.11 -0.08
C HIS A 176 11.33 38.73 0.13
N HIS A 177 11.74 39.68 -0.72
CA HIS A 177 13.02 40.43 -0.64
C HIS A 177 14.26 39.53 -0.63
N ARG A 178 14.20 38.37 -1.27
CA ARG A 178 15.33 37.45 -1.39
C ARG A 178 16.07 37.63 -2.71
N ASN A 179 17.22 36.94 -2.84
CA ASN A 179 18.11 37.06 -3.99
C ASN A 179 17.53 36.38 -5.26
N ALA A 180 16.83 37.18 -6.08
CA ALA A 180 16.21 36.72 -7.30
C ALA A 180 17.24 36.29 -8.36
N ASP A 181 18.44 36.90 -8.38
CA ASP A 181 19.46 36.55 -9.38
C ASP A 181 20.06 35.16 -9.12
N TRP A 182 20.36 34.86 -7.84
CA TRP A 182 20.80 33.52 -7.51
C TRP A 182 19.70 32.45 -7.73
N CYS A 183 18.44 32.79 -7.43
CA CYS A 183 17.31 31.90 -7.68
C CYS A 183 17.14 31.60 -9.18
N GLU A 184 17.38 32.59 -10.06
CA GLU A 184 17.45 32.37 -11.51
C GLU A 184 18.58 31.42 -11.90
N GLU A 185 19.78 31.59 -11.34
CA GLU A 185 20.91 30.69 -11.55
C GLU A 185 20.60 29.23 -11.13
N ALA A 186 19.91 29.05 -10.02
CA ALA A 186 19.48 27.73 -9.56
C ALA A 186 18.52 27.07 -10.54
N VAL A 187 17.71 27.84 -11.27
CA VAL A 187 16.81 27.33 -12.31
C VAL A 187 17.52 27.14 -13.62
N ARG A 188 18.35 28.08 -14.08
CA ARG A 188 19.04 28.01 -15.38
C ARG A 188 20.15 26.97 -15.39
N ASN A 189 20.97 26.97 -14.34
CA ASN A 189 22.25 26.27 -14.30
C ASN A 189 22.32 25.19 -13.20
N SER A 190 21.17 24.90 -12.53
CA SER A 190 21.07 23.87 -11.50
C SER A 190 22.06 24.00 -10.35
N VAL A 191 22.44 25.23 -10.01
CA VAL A 191 23.36 25.47 -8.88
C VAL A 191 22.72 25.16 -7.54
N ASN A 192 23.54 24.75 -6.58
CA ASN A 192 23.15 24.49 -5.19
C ASN A 192 24.05 25.27 -4.24
N ILE A 193 23.50 25.66 -3.08
CA ILE A 193 24.29 26.22 -1.97
C ILE A 193 23.88 25.59 -0.64
N GLY A 194 24.80 25.58 0.31
CA GLY A 194 24.56 25.20 1.69
C GLY A 194 23.91 26.32 2.50
N ALA A 195 23.46 26.03 3.71
CA ALA A 195 22.74 26.93 4.60
C ALA A 195 23.53 28.25 4.86
N ASP A 196 24.78 28.14 5.26
CA ASP A 196 25.66 29.33 5.51
C ASP A 196 25.75 30.26 4.29
N GLN A 197 25.91 29.72 3.08
CA GLN A 197 25.94 30.53 1.86
C GLN A 197 24.55 31.09 1.51
N ALA A 198 23.48 30.34 1.76
CA ALA A 198 22.13 30.80 1.49
C ALA A 198 21.78 32.05 2.32
N ILE A 199 22.20 32.07 3.60
CA ILE A 199 22.03 33.25 4.45
C ILE A 199 22.89 34.43 3.95
N LYS A 200 24.18 34.20 3.68
CA LYS A 200 25.09 35.26 3.21
C LYS A 200 24.65 35.90 1.90
N MET A 201 24.03 35.10 1.03
CA MET A 201 23.56 35.56 -0.27
C MET A 201 22.11 36.08 -0.24
N GLY A 202 21.42 36.01 0.88
CA GLY A 202 20.03 36.45 0.99
C GLY A 202 19.04 35.55 0.26
N VAL A 203 19.33 34.24 0.17
CA VAL A 203 18.46 33.22 -0.41
C VAL A 203 17.57 32.61 0.66
N ALA A 204 18.06 32.50 1.88
CA ALA A 204 17.34 32.09 3.08
C ALA A 204 17.48 33.17 4.17
N ASP A 205 16.55 33.17 5.13
CA ASP A 205 16.40 34.22 6.11
C ASP A 205 17.05 33.85 7.45
N LEU A 206 17.03 32.58 7.84
CA LEU A 206 17.46 32.09 9.15
C LEU A 206 18.24 30.77 9.04
N GLU A 207 19.24 30.58 9.96
CA GLU A 207 20.00 29.32 10.08
C GLU A 207 19.89 28.73 11.51
N PRO A 208 18.70 28.29 11.93
CA PRO A 208 18.53 27.67 13.24
C PRO A 208 19.00 26.22 13.24
N ALA A 209 19.74 25.82 14.30
CA ALA A 209 20.19 24.43 14.43
C ALA A 209 19.06 23.46 14.82
N THR A 210 17.97 23.94 15.42
CA THR A 210 16.86 23.15 15.92
C THR A 210 15.52 23.84 15.67
N LEU A 211 14.42 23.07 15.65
CA LEU A 211 13.06 23.62 15.54
C LEU A 211 12.75 24.60 16.67
N SER A 212 13.19 24.31 17.90
CA SER A 212 13.00 25.24 19.04
C SER A 212 13.72 26.56 18.84
N ALA A 213 14.97 26.54 18.32
CA ALA A 213 15.70 27.75 17.97
C ALA A 213 15.01 28.55 16.85
N LEU A 214 14.44 27.83 15.84
CA LEU A 214 13.65 28.45 14.80
C LEU A 214 12.45 29.20 15.38
N LEU A 215 11.64 28.56 16.22
CA LEU A 215 10.46 29.18 16.81
C LEU A 215 10.80 30.45 17.61
N GLY A 216 11.89 30.42 18.37
CA GLY A 216 12.38 31.62 19.09
C GLY A 216 12.85 32.72 18.16
N SER A 217 13.31 32.42 16.95
CA SER A 217 13.74 33.39 15.95
C SER A 217 12.57 33.95 15.13
N LEU A 218 11.58 33.13 14.82
CA LEU A 218 10.39 33.50 14.05
C LEU A 218 9.60 34.63 14.76
N ASP A 219 9.46 34.58 16.07
CA ASP A 219 8.71 35.58 16.84
C ASP A 219 9.25 37.02 16.67
N ARG A 220 10.46 37.15 16.16
CA ARG A 220 11.13 38.40 15.85
C ARG A 220 11.22 38.76 14.39
N SER A 221 10.73 37.83 13.54
CA SER A 221 10.79 37.99 12.08
C SER A 221 9.48 38.58 11.57
N PRO A 222 9.50 39.75 10.92
CA PRO A 222 8.30 40.27 10.26
C PRO A 222 8.01 39.39 9.04
N ALA A 223 6.76 39.00 8.87
CA ALA A 223 6.24 38.35 7.65
C ALA A 223 5.41 39.38 6.91
N SER A 224 6.01 40.03 5.90
CA SER A 224 5.32 41.00 5.05
C SER A 224 4.90 40.36 3.75
N ARG A 225 3.62 40.52 3.37
CA ARG A 225 3.08 40.06 2.09
C ARG A 225 2.58 41.23 1.26
N PRO A 226 2.62 41.12 -0.09
CA PRO A 226 2.15 42.18 -0.99
C PRO A 226 0.67 42.50 -0.85
N SER A 227 -0.13 41.60 -0.26
CA SER A 227 -1.54 41.83 0.05
C SER A 227 -1.77 42.92 1.12
N GLY A 228 -0.69 43.50 1.69
CA GLY A 228 -0.78 44.54 2.71
C GLY A 228 -1.20 44.03 4.09
N HIS A 229 -1.25 42.72 4.28
CA HIS A 229 -1.46 42.12 5.59
C HIS A 229 -0.09 41.80 6.17
N ASP A 230 0.34 42.57 7.14
CA ASP A 230 1.52 42.26 7.96
C ASP A 230 1.12 41.13 8.91
N PHE A 231 1.71 40.00 8.72
CA PHE A 231 1.57 38.85 9.64
C PHE A 231 2.74 38.89 10.63
N ALA A 232 2.43 38.68 11.90
CA ALA A 232 3.43 38.42 12.90
C ALA A 232 3.38 36.96 13.31
N PHE A 233 4.54 36.32 13.36
CA PHE A 233 4.62 34.99 13.98
C PHE A 233 4.47 35.15 15.50
N HIS A 234 3.59 34.37 16.09
CA HIS A 234 3.41 34.28 17.53
C HIS A 234 3.87 32.92 18.02
N THR A 235 5.18 32.74 18.16
CA THR A 235 5.84 31.44 18.35
C THR A 235 6.59 31.30 19.66
N ALA A 236 6.98 32.38 20.33
CA ALA A 236 7.89 32.33 21.50
C ALA A 236 7.32 31.56 22.71
N SER A 237 6.01 31.56 22.90
CA SER A 237 5.32 30.83 23.98
C SER A 237 4.27 29.89 23.47
N ALA A 238 4.29 29.59 22.15
CA ALA A 238 3.29 28.78 21.49
C ALA A 238 3.48 27.30 21.82
N SER A 239 2.36 26.59 22.00
CA SER A 239 2.39 25.15 22.02
C SER A 239 2.62 24.59 20.62
N ILE A 240 3.56 23.66 20.49
CA ILE A 240 3.79 22.97 19.21
C ILE A 240 2.73 21.90 19.03
N THR A 241 2.04 21.95 17.90
CA THR A 241 1.07 20.94 17.51
C THR A 241 1.52 20.28 16.21
N ASP A 242 2.03 19.06 16.31
CA ASP A 242 2.36 18.27 15.13
C ASP A 242 1.09 17.82 14.43
N GLN A 243 1.07 17.97 13.10
CA GLN A 243 0.01 17.45 12.25
C GLN A 243 0.59 16.42 11.28
N PRO A 244 0.65 15.14 11.66
CA PRO A 244 1.08 14.10 10.73
C PRO A 244 0.03 13.89 9.63
N MET A 245 0.47 13.32 8.51
CA MET A 245 -0.45 12.85 7.48
C MET A 245 -1.48 11.88 8.07
N SER A 246 -2.74 11.99 7.63
CA SER A 246 -3.80 11.04 7.96
C SER A 246 -3.44 9.63 7.51
N ALA A 247 -4.07 8.60 8.09
CA ALA A 247 -3.84 7.22 7.69
C ALA A 247 -4.11 7.01 6.19
N PHE A 248 -5.16 7.64 5.67
CA PHE A 248 -5.49 7.58 4.25
C PHE A 248 -4.41 8.25 3.37
N GLN A 249 -3.93 9.42 3.73
CA GLN A 249 -2.83 10.10 3.00
C GLN A 249 -1.55 9.27 3.02
N ARG A 250 -1.22 8.63 4.16
CA ARG A 250 -0.05 7.73 4.24
C ARG A 250 -0.18 6.51 3.32
N VAL A 251 -1.37 5.92 3.23
CA VAL A 251 -1.62 4.82 2.28
C VAL A 251 -1.48 5.30 0.84
N LEU A 252 -2.06 6.46 0.48
CA LEU A 252 -1.90 7.04 -0.86
C LEU A 252 -0.44 7.38 -1.17
N GLN A 253 0.30 7.94 -0.22
CA GLN A 253 1.72 8.25 -0.38
C GLN A 253 2.55 6.98 -0.59
N ALA A 254 2.23 5.90 0.16
CA ALA A 254 2.88 4.61 -0.03
C ALA A 254 2.56 4.00 -1.41
N LEU A 255 1.35 4.19 -1.95
CA LEU A 255 0.99 3.68 -3.28
C LEU A 255 1.75 4.38 -4.42
N ILE A 256 2.12 5.65 -4.24
CA ILE A 256 2.91 6.41 -5.23
C ILE A 256 4.41 6.04 -5.18
N ASP A 257 4.86 5.35 -4.12
CA ASP A 257 6.25 4.88 -4.03
C ASP A 257 6.55 3.84 -5.14
N PRO A 258 7.61 4.06 -5.96
CA PRO A 258 7.97 3.14 -7.03
C PRO A 258 8.20 1.70 -6.58
N ASN A 259 8.76 1.51 -5.38
CA ASN A 259 9.03 0.17 -4.85
C ASN A 259 7.74 -0.54 -4.47
N VAL A 260 6.77 0.20 -3.90
CA VAL A 260 5.44 -0.34 -3.56
C VAL A 260 4.65 -0.66 -4.83
N ALA A 261 4.67 0.22 -5.83
CA ALA A 261 4.03 -0.01 -7.13
C ALA A 261 4.59 -1.27 -7.81
N TYR A 262 5.92 -1.45 -7.78
CA TYR A 262 6.60 -2.64 -8.29
C TYR A 262 6.18 -3.91 -7.53
N LEU A 263 6.17 -3.88 -6.20
CA LEU A 263 5.71 -5.02 -5.39
C LEU A 263 4.24 -5.38 -5.66
N LEU A 264 3.37 -4.40 -5.76
CA LEU A 264 1.96 -4.62 -6.09
C LEU A 264 1.81 -5.29 -7.46
N MET A 265 2.61 -4.86 -8.45
CA MET A 265 2.63 -5.47 -9.78
C MET A 265 3.10 -6.93 -9.73
N LEU A 266 4.13 -7.24 -8.93
CA LEU A 266 4.60 -8.62 -8.75
C LEU A 266 3.56 -9.49 -8.04
N VAL A 267 2.91 -8.98 -6.97
CA VAL A 267 1.84 -9.68 -6.25
C VAL A 267 0.65 -9.93 -7.16
N ALA A 268 0.29 -8.93 -7.98
CA ALA A 268 -0.77 -9.06 -8.99
C ALA A 268 -0.49 -10.21 -9.94
N ALA A 269 0.69 -10.22 -10.53
CA ALA A 269 1.07 -11.24 -11.49
C ALA A 269 1.16 -12.63 -10.85
N PHE A 270 1.78 -12.75 -9.66
CA PHE A 270 1.89 -14.02 -8.96
C PHE A 270 0.51 -14.57 -8.56
N GLY A 271 -0.37 -13.71 -8.04
CA GLY A 271 -1.72 -14.10 -7.66
C GLY A 271 -2.55 -14.57 -8.86
N LEU A 272 -2.48 -13.87 -9.98
CA LEU A 272 -3.19 -14.25 -11.21
C LEU A 272 -2.64 -15.56 -11.82
N ILE A 273 -1.30 -15.75 -11.82
CA ILE A 273 -0.70 -17.03 -12.28
C ILE A 273 -1.11 -18.18 -11.38
N ALA A 274 -1.12 -17.97 -10.05
CA ALA A 274 -1.52 -19.00 -9.10
C ALA A 274 -2.98 -19.44 -9.32
N GLU A 275 -3.89 -18.49 -9.56
CA GLU A 275 -5.30 -18.77 -9.86
C GLU A 275 -5.46 -19.57 -11.17
N VAL A 276 -4.78 -19.15 -12.24
CA VAL A 276 -4.82 -19.85 -13.53
C VAL A 276 -4.20 -21.26 -13.46
N SER A 277 -3.19 -21.42 -12.59
CA SER A 277 -2.48 -22.70 -12.42
C SER A 277 -3.20 -23.67 -11.49
N SER A 278 -4.03 -23.18 -10.58
CA SER A 278 -4.74 -23.97 -9.57
C SER A 278 -6.18 -23.45 -9.43
N PRO A 279 -7.05 -23.69 -10.42
CA PRO A 279 -8.42 -23.18 -10.41
C PRO A 279 -9.17 -23.68 -9.17
N GLY A 280 -9.78 -22.75 -8.44
CA GLY A 280 -10.48 -22.99 -7.17
C GLY A 280 -9.77 -22.46 -5.92
N ALA A 281 -8.56 -21.96 -6.03
CA ALA A 281 -7.85 -21.26 -4.96
C ALA A 281 -8.20 -19.76 -4.99
N LEU A 282 -9.45 -19.39 -4.73
CA LEU A 282 -9.99 -18.02 -4.87
C LEU A 282 -9.14 -16.91 -4.22
N LEU A 283 -8.46 -17.21 -3.12
CA LEU A 283 -7.69 -16.20 -2.37
C LEU A 283 -6.55 -15.55 -3.18
N PRO A 284 -5.67 -16.31 -3.88
CA PRO A 284 -4.59 -15.71 -4.67
C PRO A 284 -5.10 -14.84 -5.81
N GLY A 285 -6.18 -15.26 -6.49
CA GLY A 285 -6.79 -14.50 -7.58
C GLY A 285 -7.38 -13.17 -7.11
N VAL A 286 -8.10 -13.17 -5.99
CA VAL A 286 -8.68 -11.95 -5.40
C VAL A 286 -7.57 -10.98 -4.98
N VAL A 287 -6.55 -11.46 -4.25
CA VAL A 287 -5.41 -10.63 -3.85
C VAL A 287 -4.66 -10.11 -5.07
N GLY A 288 -4.43 -10.97 -6.07
CA GLY A 288 -3.80 -10.59 -7.32
C GLY A 288 -4.59 -9.52 -8.09
N GLY A 289 -5.91 -9.67 -8.18
CA GLY A 289 -6.80 -8.71 -8.84
C GLY A 289 -6.81 -7.34 -8.17
N ILE A 290 -6.93 -7.30 -6.84
CA ILE A 290 -6.86 -6.04 -6.07
C ILE A 290 -5.48 -5.39 -6.26
N SER A 291 -4.40 -6.16 -6.14
CA SER A 291 -3.04 -5.66 -6.34
C SER A 291 -2.81 -5.13 -7.76
N ALA A 292 -3.43 -5.74 -8.78
CA ALA A 292 -3.35 -5.26 -10.16
C ALA A 292 -4.00 -3.87 -10.33
N VAL A 293 -5.18 -3.68 -9.76
CA VAL A 293 -5.85 -2.36 -9.78
C VAL A 293 -5.01 -1.30 -9.07
N LEU A 294 -4.51 -1.61 -7.88
CA LEU A 294 -3.65 -0.70 -7.11
C LEU A 294 -2.33 -0.40 -7.85
N ALA A 295 -1.70 -1.41 -8.46
CA ALA A 295 -0.50 -1.22 -9.27
C ALA A 295 -0.76 -0.32 -10.47
N LEU A 296 -1.89 -0.47 -11.18
CA LEU A 296 -2.26 0.39 -12.30
C LEU A 296 -2.46 1.84 -11.85
N VAL A 297 -3.11 2.07 -10.71
CA VAL A 297 -3.27 3.41 -10.14
C VAL A 297 -1.90 4.01 -9.80
N ALA A 298 -1.03 3.25 -9.14
CA ALA A 298 0.32 3.69 -8.80
C ALA A 298 1.15 4.02 -10.05
N LEU A 299 1.18 3.12 -11.03
CA LEU A 299 1.92 3.31 -12.28
C LEU A 299 1.39 4.47 -13.14
N SER A 300 0.10 4.84 -13.01
CA SER A 300 -0.44 6.00 -13.74
C SER A 300 0.14 7.34 -13.28
N THR A 301 0.72 7.39 -12.09
CA THR A 301 1.34 8.59 -11.51
C THR A 301 2.85 8.64 -11.68
N LEU A 302 3.48 7.52 -12.09
CA LEU A 302 4.92 7.38 -12.23
C LEU A 302 5.36 7.51 -13.70
N PRO A 303 6.58 7.99 -13.99
CA PRO A 303 7.13 8.06 -15.34
C PRO A 303 7.56 6.67 -15.83
N VAL A 304 6.58 5.84 -16.16
CA VAL A 304 6.83 4.45 -16.59
C VAL A 304 7.31 4.36 -18.03
N ASN A 305 8.26 3.46 -18.28
CA ASN A 305 8.72 3.09 -19.61
C ASN A 305 7.88 1.91 -20.12
N LEU A 306 7.17 2.11 -21.22
CA LEU A 306 6.34 1.07 -21.84
C LEU A 306 7.15 -0.19 -22.18
N GLY A 307 8.42 -0.04 -22.62
CA GLY A 307 9.31 -1.19 -22.88
C GLY A 307 9.55 -2.03 -21.64
N GLY A 308 9.77 -1.40 -20.49
CA GLY A 308 9.92 -2.08 -19.20
C GLY A 308 8.64 -2.82 -18.79
N VAL A 309 7.48 -2.18 -18.94
CA VAL A 309 6.18 -2.82 -18.66
C VAL A 309 5.96 -4.03 -19.56
N LEU A 310 6.24 -3.92 -20.86
CA LEU A 310 6.10 -5.04 -21.79
C LEU A 310 7.05 -6.19 -21.47
N LEU A 311 8.32 -5.91 -21.12
CA LEU A 311 9.26 -6.96 -20.71
C LEU A 311 8.78 -7.70 -19.47
N ILE A 312 8.24 -6.99 -18.47
CA ILE A 312 7.66 -7.63 -17.29
C ILE A 312 6.43 -8.46 -17.67
N ALA A 313 5.54 -7.95 -18.51
CA ALA A 313 4.38 -8.70 -19.00
C ALA A 313 4.81 -9.98 -19.74
N PHE A 314 5.82 -9.91 -20.61
CA PHE A 314 6.40 -11.08 -21.29
C PHE A 314 7.01 -12.07 -20.31
N SER A 315 7.65 -11.61 -19.22
CA SER A 315 8.19 -12.52 -18.20
C SER A 315 7.10 -13.41 -17.61
N PHE A 316 5.95 -12.82 -17.27
CA PHE A 316 4.81 -13.57 -16.74
C PHE A 316 4.18 -14.51 -17.76
N LEU A 317 4.12 -14.08 -19.02
CA LEU A 317 3.66 -14.95 -20.11
C LEU A 317 4.58 -16.16 -20.27
N PHE A 318 5.90 -15.99 -20.19
CA PHE A 318 6.85 -17.08 -20.25
C PHE A 318 6.72 -18.05 -19.07
N PHE A 319 6.53 -17.54 -17.85
CA PHE A 319 6.28 -18.39 -16.68
C PHE A 319 4.99 -19.19 -16.81
N LEU A 320 3.91 -18.56 -17.26
CA LEU A 320 2.63 -19.23 -17.47
C LEU A 320 2.72 -20.30 -18.58
N ALA A 321 3.44 -20.01 -19.65
CA ALA A 321 3.66 -20.95 -20.74
C ALA A 321 4.52 -22.14 -20.29
N ASP A 322 5.57 -21.93 -19.48
CA ASP A 322 6.43 -23.00 -18.97
C ASP A 322 5.70 -23.99 -18.05
N VAL A 323 4.71 -23.49 -17.29
CA VAL A 323 3.84 -24.35 -16.46
C VAL A 323 2.98 -25.29 -17.32
N LYS A 324 2.55 -24.85 -18.52
CA LYS A 324 1.67 -25.60 -19.42
C LYS A 324 2.41 -26.44 -20.45
N ALA A 325 3.57 -25.98 -20.92
CA ALA A 325 4.39 -26.64 -21.92
C ALA A 325 5.64 -27.27 -21.28
N PRO A 326 6.05 -28.49 -21.65
CA PRO A 326 7.23 -29.15 -21.09
C PRO A 326 8.52 -28.60 -21.72
N THR A 327 8.87 -27.33 -21.42
CA THR A 327 10.05 -26.67 -22.03
C THR A 327 11.34 -26.86 -21.22
N HIS A 328 11.31 -27.71 -20.19
CA HIS A 328 12.45 -28.02 -19.32
C HIS A 328 13.10 -26.78 -18.66
N GLY A 329 12.33 -25.71 -18.47
CA GLY A 329 12.78 -24.49 -17.79
C GLY A 329 13.42 -23.44 -18.70
N VAL A 330 13.45 -23.63 -20.01
CA VAL A 330 13.99 -22.62 -20.97
C VAL A 330 13.17 -21.34 -20.93
N LEU A 331 11.82 -21.48 -20.91
CA LEU A 331 10.94 -20.32 -20.78
C LEU A 331 11.04 -19.65 -19.40
N THR A 332 11.28 -20.43 -18.34
CA THR A 332 11.56 -19.89 -17.02
C THR A 332 12.83 -19.03 -17.03
N ALA A 333 13.92 -19.50 -17.64
CA ALA A 333 15.15 -18.72 -17.72
C ALA A 333 14.94 -17.42 -18.53
N GLY A 334 14.28 -17.50 -19.69
CA GLY A 334 13.89 -16.34 -20.47
C GLY A 334 12.99 -15.37 -19.70
N GLY A 335 12.03 -15.89 -18.93
CA GLY A 335 11.17 -15.13 -18.05
C GLY A 335 11.92 -14.36 -16.95
N LEU A 336 12.90 -14.99 -16.31
CA LEU A 336 13.74 -14.33 -15.29
C LEU A 336 14.59 -13.21 -15.88
N ILE A 337 15.19 -13.43 -17.05
CA ILE A 337 15.96 -12.41 -17.77
C ILE A 337 15.04 -11.24 -18.15
N SER A 338 13.86 -11.53 -18.68
CA SER A 338 12.86 -10.53 -19.08
C SER A 338 12.34 -9.75 -17.87
N LEU A 339 12.14 -10.42 -16.72
CA LEU A 339 11.74 -9.77 -15.46
C LEU A 339 12.83 -8.82 -14.97
N LEU A 340 14.09 -9.27 -14.94
CA LEU A 340 15.20 -8.45 -14.49
C LEU A 340 15.38 -7.20 -15.38
N LEU A 341 15.44 -7.38 -16.70
CA LEU A 341 15.57 -6.28 -17.65
C LEU A 341 14.35 -5.35 -17.59
N GLY A 342 13.15 -5.90 -17.53
CA GLY A 342 11.92 -5.14 -17.40
C GLY A 342 11.87 -4.32 -16.13
N SER A 343 12.32 -4.87 -15.01
CA SER A 343 12.39 -4.15 -13.72
C SER A 343 13.40 -3.01 -13.74
N VAL A 344 14.57 -3.21 -14.38
CA VAL A 344 15.57 -2.16 -14.54
C VAL A 344 15.09 -1.05 -15.48
N PHE A 345 14.34 -1.39 -16.53
CA PHE A 345 13.83 -0.42 -17.50
C PHE A 345 12.41 0.09 -17.17
N LEU A 346 11.78 -0.37 -16.08
CA LEU A 346 10.40 -0.03 -15.78
C LEU A 346 10.17 1.47 -15.59
N LEU A 347 11.10 2.13 -14.91
CA LEU A 347 11.07 3.56 -14.68
C LEU A 347 12.13 4.24 -15.53
N ASN A 348 11.74 5.33 -16.16
CA ASN A 348 12.63 6.12 -16.99
C ASN A 348 13.37 7.15 -16.11
N THR A 349 14.30 6.65 -15.29
CA THR A 349 15.02 7.44 -14.28
C THR A 349 16.29 8.05 -14.84
N GLY A 350 16.16 9.05 -15.69
CA GLY A 350 17.31 9.88 -16.11
C GLY A 350 17.75 10.86 -15.01
N ALA A 351 17.03 11.01 -13.91
CA ALA A 351 17.37 11.86 -12.77
C ALA A 351 17.14 11.12 -11.45
N VAL A 352 18.22 10.99 -10.73
CA VAL A 352 18.42 10.91 -9.30
C VAL A 352 17.21 10.42 -8.44
N ASP A 353 17.36 9.25 -7.83
CA ASP A 353 16.60 8.72 -6.69
C ASP A 353 15.12 8.29 -6.89
N LEU A 354 14.57 8.31 -8.10
CA LEU A 354 13.22 7.78 -8.37
C LEU A 354 13.23 6.32 -8.86
N GLY A 355 14.36 5.65 -8.79
CA GLY A 355 14.51 4.25 -9.22
C GLY A 355 13.96 3.25 -8.22
N ILE A 356 13.56 2.07 -8.72
CA ILE A 356 13.30 0.91 -7.86
C ILE A 356 14.63 0.48 -7.23
N ASP A 357 14.64 0.22 -5.93
CA ASP A 357 15.84 -0.26 -5.23
C ASP A 357 16.33 -1.57 -5.88
N TRP A 358 17.59 -1.59 -6.33
CA TRP A 358 18.20 -2.74 -6.98
C TRP A 358 18.17 -4.00 -6.09
N ARG A 359 18.20 -3.82 -4.75
CA ARG A 359 18.08 -4.91 -3.78
C ARG A 359 16.69 -5.54 -3.84
N LEU A 360 15.67 -4.71 -4.03
CA LEU A 360 14.29 -5.16 -4.21
C LEU A 360 14.14 -5.92 -5.52
N ILE A 361 14.71 -5.41 -6.63
CA ILE A 361 14.73 -6.10 -7.94
C ILE A 361 15.39 -7.46 -7.80
N ALA A 362 16.57 -7.52 -7.19
CA ALA A 362 17.31 -8.77 -6.98
C ALA A 362 16.51 -9.74 -6.09
N ALA A 363 16.01 -9.28 -4.95
CA ALA A 363 15.23 -10.11 -4.04
C ALA A 363 13.94 -10.63 -4.71
N ALA A 364 13.23 -9.79 -5.43
CA ALA A 364 12.02 -10.16 -6.16
C ALA A 364 12.32 -11.19 -7.27
N THR A 365 13.36 -10.97 -8.05
CA THR A 365 13.78 -11.90 -9.13
C THR A 365 14.17 -13.27 -8.56
N ILE A 366 14.91 -13.30 -7.46
CA ILE A 366 15.29 -14.55 -6.77
C ILE A 366 14.05 -15.25 -6.20
N ALA A 367 13.20 -14.51 -5.47
CA ALA A 367 11.98 -15.06 -4.86
C ALA A 367 11.04 -15.63 -5.92
N PHE A 368 10.86 -14.91 -7.04
CA PHE A 368 10.03 -15.35 -8.15
C PHE A 368 10.62 -16.59 -8.82
N GLY A 369 11.93 -16.61 -9.08
CA GLY A 369 12.63 -17.76 -9.63
C GLY A 369 12.53 -19.02 -8.76
N LEU A 370 12.71 -18.87 -7.45
CA LEU A 370 12.51 -19.96 -6.48
C LEU A 370 11.06 -20.46 -6.46
N GLY A 371 10.09 -19.55 -6.49
CA GLY A 371 8.67 -19.88 -6.56
C GLY A 371 8.34 -20.72 -7.78
N VAL A 372 8.80 -20.31 -8.96
CA VAL A 372 8.60 -21.07 -10.21
C VAL A 372 9.28 -22.44 -10.16
N ILE A 373 10.52 -22.52 -9.65
CA ILE A 373 11.23 -23.81 -9.49
C ILE A 373 10.46 -24.74 -8.57
N LEU A 374 9.90 -24.24 -7.46
CA LEU A 374 9.09 -25.05 -6.52
C LEU A 374 7.81 -25.57 -7.20
N VAL A 375 7.11 -24.73 -7.97
CA VAL A 375 5.91 -25.11 -8.72
C VAL A 375 6.26 -26.18 -9.77
N LEU A 376 7.32 -25.98 -10.54
CA LEU A 376 7.80 -26.95 -11.53
C LEU A 376 8.16 -28.30 -10.90
N ARG A 377 8.93 -28.29 -9.79
CA ARG A 377 9.26 -29.51 -9.04
C ARG A 377 8.01 -30.25 -8.61
N LYS A 378 7.03 -29.54 -8.05
CA LYS A 378 5.78 -30.15 -7.59
C LYS A 378 4.95 -30.70 -8.76
N ALA A 379 4.89 -30.01 -9.89
CA ALA A 379 4.22 -30.48 -11.10
C ALA A 379 4.87 -31.75 -11.66
N ILE A 380 6.20 -31.85 -11.69
CA ILE A 380 6.95 -33.04 -12.11
C ILE A 380 6.68 -34.20 -11.13
N GLN A 381 6.72 -33.94 -9.83
CA GLN A 381 6.47 -34.96 -8.80
C GLN A 381 5.06 -35.54 -8.88
N VAL A 382 4.04 -34.70 -9.13
CA VAL A 382 2.66 -35.18 -9.33
C VAL A 382 2.54 -36.01 -10.61
N ARG A 383 3.18 -35.61 -11.71
CA ARG A 383 3.19 -36.41 -12.94
C ARG A 383 3.88 -37.76 -12.76
N SER A 384 5.00 -37.81 -12.03
CA SER A 384 5.72 -39.06 -11.75
C SER A 384 4.92 -39.98 -10.82
N SER A 385 4.15 -39.43 -9.87
CA SER A 385 3.27 -40.27 -9.03
C SER A 385 2.08 -40.84 -9.75
N LEU A 386 1.53 -40.14 -10.77
CA LEU A 386 0.48 -40.70 -11.64
C LEU A 386 1.00 -41.86 -12.52
N THR A 387 2.28 -41.81 -12.90
CA THR A 387 2.91 -42.93 -13.62
C THR A 387 3.20 -44.12 -12.69
N SER A 388 3.45 -43.85 -11.39
CA SER A 388 3.64 -44.91 -10.37
C SER A 388 2.37 -45.67 -10.01
N VAL A 389 1.18 -45.10 -10.19
CA VAL A 389 -0.10 -45.84 -9.98
C VAL A 389 -0.28 -46.94 -11.06
N SER A 390 0.35 -46.77 -12.22
CA SER A 390 0.43 -47.85 -13.23
C SER A 390 1.37 -49.01 -12.82
N ALA A 391 2.18 -48.83 -11.80
CA ALA A 391 3.04 -49.87 -11.22
C ALA A 391 2.40 -50.53 -9.99
N LEU A 392 1.08 -50.53 -9.88
CA LEU A 392 0.41 -51.53 -9.04
C LEU A 392 0.99 -52.87 -9.42
N LYS A 393 1.54 -53.61 -8.46
CA LYS A 393 2.01 -54.98 -8.63
C LYS A 393 0.81 -55.84 -9.03
N LEU A 394 0.41 -55.75 -10.31
CA LEU A 394 -0.65 -56.59 -10.87
C LEU A 394 -0.19 -58.03 -11.04
N VAL A 395 1.12 -58.26 -11.01
CA VAL A 395 1.71 -59.59 -11.07
C VAL A 395 1.27 -60.38 -9.83
N GLY A 396 0.65 -61.53 -10.06
CA GLY A 396 0.05 -62.39 -9.05
C GLY A 396 -1.42 -62.06 -8.71
N ALA A 397 -1.97 -60.93 -9.20
CA ALA A 397 -3.36 -60.59 -8.98
C ALA A 397 -4.30 -61.55 -9.74
N ILE A 398 -5.44 -61.85 -9.13
CA ILE A 398 -6.51 -62.67 -9.71
C ILE A 398 -7.53 -61.72 -10.32
N GLY A 399 -7.99 -62.04 -11.52
CA GLY A 399 -9.01 -61.31 -12.27
C GLY A 399 -9.92 -62.22 -13.07
N GLU A 400 -10.71 -61.62 -13.95
CA GLU A 400 -11.68 -62.34 -14.82
C GLU A 400 -11.51 -61.93 -16.27
N ALA A 401 -11.56 -62.87 -17.19
CA ALA A 401 -11.55 -62.61 -18.62
C ALA A 401 -12.87 -61.98 -19.05
N ARG A 402 -12.84 -60.77 -19.63
CA ARG A 402 -14.05 -60.09 -20.14
C ARG A 402 -14.49 -60.57 -21.52
N GLY A 403 -13.63 -61.27 -22.21
CA GLY A 403 -13.87 -61.89 -23.50
C GLY A 403 -12.93 -63.09 -23.74
N PRO A 404 -13.07 -63.85 -24.82
CA PRO A 404 -12.14 -64.93 -25.11
C PRO A 404 -10.74 -64.36 -25.40
N LEU A 405 -9.68 -64.95 -24.82
CA LEU A 405 -8.29 -64.68 -25.14
C LEU A 405 -7.72 -65.80 -25.99
N SER A 406 -7.32 -65.50 -27.27
CA SER A 406 -6.70 -66.45 -28.18
C SER A 406 -5.76 -65.78 -29.21
N PRO A 407 -4.52 -65.45 -28.90
CA PRO A 407 -3.95 -65.24 -27.55
C PRO A 407 -4.34 -63.92 -26.89
N ASP A 408 -4.78 -62.91 -27.71
CA ASP A 408 -5.07 -61.53 -27.24
C ASP A 408 -6.52 -61.40 -26.79
N GLY A 409 -6.76 -60.55 -25.79
CA GLY A 409 -8.08 -60.24 -25.28
C GLY A 409 -8.07 -59.16 -24.23
N SER A 410 -9.10 -59.13 -23.37
CA SER A 410 -9.19 -58.17 -22.26
C SER A 410 -9.57 -58.87 -20.96
N VAL A 411 -8.95 -58.46 -19.88
CA VAL A 411 -9.18 -58.98 -18.53
C VAL A 411 -9.54 -57.85 -17.56
N PHE A 412 -10.36 -58.17 -16.58
CA PHE A 412 -10.69 -57.25 -15.49
C PHE A 412 -9.89 -57.63 -14.25
N VAL A 413 -8.97 -56.74 -13.84
CA VAL A 413 -8.05 -56.96 -12.71
C VAL A 413 -7.97 -55.66 -11.88
N ALA A 414 -8.06 -55.78 -10.58
CA ALA A 414 -7.93 -54.66 -9.62
C ALA A 414 -8.86 -53.45 -9.95
N GLY A 415 -10.09 -53.72 -10.39
CA GLY A 415 -11.08 -52.66 -10.63
C GLY A 415 -11.00 -52.00 -12.01
N ALA A 416 -10.09 -52.43 -12.90
CA ALA A 416 -9.93 -51.87 -14.24
C ALA A 416 -9.83 -52.96 -15.31
N THR A 417 -10.22 -52.62 -16.55
CA THR A 417 -10.09 -53.54 -17.71
C THR A 417 -8.74 -53.29 -18.38
N TRP A 418 -7.97 -54.36 -18.59
CA TRP A 418 -6.62 -54.32 -19.15
C TRP A 418 -6.56 -55.16 -20.45
N PRO A 419 -5.84 -54.73 -21.45
CA PRO A 419 -5.44 -55.60 -22.54
C PRO A 419 -4.62 -56.76 -21.98
N ALA A 420 -4.83 -57.99 -22.42
CA ALA A 420 -4.11 -59.14 -21.93
C ALA A 420 -3.81 -60.13 -23.02
N VAL A 421 -2.70 -60.85 -22.84
CA VAL A 421 -2.26 -61.93 -23.71
C VAL A 421 -2.17 -63.20 -22.87
N SER A 422 -2.78 -64.27 -23.33
CA SER A 422 -2.72 -65.58 -22.67
C SER A 422 -1.38 -66.24 -22.90
N ALA A 423 -0.70 -66.66 -21.81
CA ALA A 423 0.57 -67.40 -21.85
C ALA A 423 0.44 -68.89 -21.95
N SER A 424 -0.75 -69.46 -21.65
CA SER A 424 -0.96 -70.93 -21.51
C SER A 424 -2.02 -71.50 -22.42
N GLY A 425 -2.45 -70.77 -23.46
CA GLY A 425 -3.47 -71.26 -24.41
C GLY A 425 -4.79 -70.48 -24.36
N PRO A 426 -5.83 -70.83 -25.11
CA PRO A 426 -7.10 -70.11 -25.14
C PRO A 426 -7.78 -70.08 -23.77
N ILE A 427 -8.22 -68.87 -23.34
CA ILE A 427 -8.97 -68.66 -22.10
C ILE A 427 -10.38 -68.21 -22.48
N GLY A 428 -11.43 -68.88 -21.94
CA GLY A 428 -12.81 -68.52 -22.18
C GLY A 428 -13.24 -67.24 -21.49
N SER A 429 -14.30 -66.58 -22.04
CA SER A 429 -14.91 -65.42 -21.37
C SER A 429 -15.47 -65.78 -19.99
N GLY A 430 -15.24 -65.02 -18.98
CA GLY A 430 -15.66 -65.23 -17.59
C GLY A 430 -14.74 -66.18 -16.80
N GLU A 431 -13.66 -66.69 -17.40
CA GLU A 431 -12.71 -67.54 -16.67
C GLU A 431 -11.84 -66.71 -15.74
N THR A 432 -11.51 -67.29 -14.58
CA THR A 432 -10.62 -66.69 -13.62
C THR A 432 -9.17 -66.74 -14.12
N ILE A 433 -8.48 -65.63 -14.13
CA ILE A 433 -7.10 -65.51 -14.59
C ILE A 433 -6.18 -65.06 -13.46
N ARG A 434 -4.90 -65.42 -13.60
CA ARG A 434 -3.82 -64.88 -12.79
C ARG A 434 -2.84 -64.11 -13.67
N VAL A 435 -2.43 -62.92 -13.23
CA VAL A 435 -1.46 -62.12 -13.95
C VAL A 435 -0.03 -62.64 -13.66
N LEU A 436 0.71 -62.99 -14.72
CA LEU A 436 2.08 -63.48 -14.64
C LEU A 436 3.11 -62.36 -14.77
N ALA A 437 2.86 -61.43 -15.70
CA ALA A 437 3.76 -60.35 -16.00
C ALA A 437 2.97 -59.15 -16.58
N GLN A 438 3.55 -58.00 -16.54
CA GLN A 438 3.05 -56.80 -17.21
C GLN A 438 4.14 -56.34 -18.21
N ASP A 439 3.78 -56.25 -19.47
CA ASP A 439 4.68 -55.81 -20.55
C ASP A 439 4.01 -54.71 -21.38
N GLY A 440 4.61 -53.52 -21.40
CA GLY A 440 4.22 -52.43 -22.28
C GLY A 440 2.75 -51.93 -22.20
N GLY A 441 2.01 -52.21 -21.13
CA GLY A 441 0.60 -51.83 -20.95
C GLY A 441 -0.39 -52.99 -21.18
N ALA A 442 0.07 -54.18 -21.63
CA ALA A 442 -0.71 -55.41 -21.65
C ALA A 442 -0.29 -56.35 -20.49
N LEU A 443 -1.22 -57.15 -20.02
CA LEU A 443 -0.98 -58.17 -18.98
C LEU A 443 -0.76 -59.54 -19.61
N GLN A 444 0.30 -60.25 -19.25
CA GLN A 444 0.42 -61.68 -19.52
C GLN A 444 -0.34 -62.44 -18.44
N VAL A 445 -1.27 -63.28 -18.84
CA VAL A 445 -2.18 -63.98 -17.95
C VAL A 445 -2.23 -65.46 -18.22
N GLU A 446 -2.47 -66.25 -17.18
CA GLU A 446 -2.81 -67.70 -17.31
C GLU A 446 -4.17 -67.99 -16.69
N ALA A 447 -4.80 -69.07 -17.12
CA ALA A 447 -6.01 -69.56 -16.49
C ALA A 447 -5.70 -70.00 -15.06
N ALA A 448 -6.34 -69.40 -14.07
CA ALA A 448 -6.18 -69.84 -12.68
C ALA A 448 -7.00 -71.09 -12.45
N ALA A 449 -6.36 -72.20 -12.01
CA ALA A 449 -7.05 -73.43 -11.65
C ALA A 449 -8.23 -73.14 -10.71
N ARG A 450 -9.42 -73.60 -10.97
CA ARG A 450 -10.59 -73.51 -10.07
C ARG A 450 -10.23 -74.13 -8.73
N SER A 451 -9.97 -73.31 -7.73
CA SER A 451 -10.00 -73.81 -6.36
C SER A 451 -11.40 -74.30 -6.05
N ALA A 452 -11.52 -75.57 -5.64
CA ALA A 452 -12.77 -76.14 -5.21
C ALA A 452 -13.48 -75.28 -4.17
N PRO A 453 -14.82 -75.13 -4.23
CA PRO A 453 -15.54 -74.29 -3.29
C PRO A 453 -15.38 -74.85 -1.84
N GLY A 454 -14.73 -74.16 -1.00
CA GLY A 454 -14.67 -74.44 0.48
C GLY A 454 -16.09 -74.37 1.07
N PRO A 455 -16.35 -75.06 2.18
CA PRO A 455 -17.70 -75.18 2.75
C PRO A 455 -18.22 -73.80 3.15
N ARG A 456 -19.43 -73.48 2.71
CA ARG A 456 -20.17 -72.26 3.05
C ARG A 456 -20.43 -72.26 4.58
N THR A 457 -19.72 -71.49 5.33
CA THR A 457 -20.10 -71.10 6.68
C THR A 457 -21.19 -70.04 6.59
N THR A 458 -22.44 -70.50 6.75
CA THR A 458 -23.60 -69.64 7.02
C THR A 458 -23.47 -69.04 8.40
N SER A 459 -22.92 -67.86 8.52
CA SER A 459 -23.11 -67.01 9.67
C SER A 459 -23.85 -65.74 9.21
N GLN A 460 -25.17 -65.74 9.40
CA GLN A 460 -25.99 -64.53 9.34
C GLN A 460 -25.53 -63.58 10.47
N PRO A 461 -25.26 -62.34 10.18
CA PRO A 461 -25.17 -61.35 11.25
C PRO A 461 -26.58 -61.00 11.67
N THR A 462 -26.94 -61.27 12.92
CA THR A 462 -28.10 -60.73 13.63
C THR A 462 -27.95 -59.23 13.76
N VAL A 463 -28.87 -58.47 13.18
CA VAL A 463 -29.07 -57.05 13.38
C VAL A 463 -29.72 -56.83 14.74
N PRO A 464 -29.18 -56.04 15.66
CA PRO A 464 -29.87 -55.60 16.87
C PRO A 464 -30.92 -54.57 16.49
N ARG A 465 -32.19 -54.81 16.85
CA ARG A 465 -33.28 -53.84 16.84
C ARG A 465 -32.97 -52.75 17.89
N SER A 466 -32.98 -51.49 17.47
CA SER A 466 -33.08 -50.33 18.36
C SER A 466 -34.53 -50.13 18.82
N PRO A 467 -34.78 -49.71 20.05
CA PRO A 467 -36.12 -49.43 20.54
C PRO A 467 -36.64 -48.09 20.02
N GLU A 468 -37.93 -48.08 19.72
CA GLU A 468 -38.77 -46.90 19.51
C GLU A 468 -38.81 -46.05 20.76
N GLY A 469 -38.70 -44.75 20.60
CA GLY A 469 -38.87 -43.75 21.61
C GLY A 469 -39.18 -42.40 20.99
N ASP A 470 -40.44 -42.15 21.00
CA ASP A 470 -41.20 -40.88 21.20
C ASP A 470 -40.70 -39.56 20.60
N GLY A 471 -41.71 -38.93 20.06
CA GLY A 471 -41.75 -37.64 19.40
C GLY A 471 -41.34 -36.42 20.22
N ALA A 472 -40.91 -35.42 19.49
CA ALA A 472 -41.12 -34.02 19.83
C ALA A 472 -40.96 -33.18 18.54
N GLU A 473 -41.97 -32.38 18.28
CA GLU A 473 -42.12 -31.35 17.26
C GLU A 473 -41.07 -30.26 17.40
N PRO A 474 -40.69 -29.60 16.28
CA PRO A 474 -39.82 -28.40 16.34
C PRO A 474 -40.67 -27.13 16.57
N PRO A 475 -40.15 -26.13 17.25
CA PRO A 475 -40.66 -24.78 17.16
C PRO A 475 -39.98 -23.97 16.08
N ASP A 476 -40.78 -23.22 15.35
CA ASP A 476 -40.46 -22.10 14.49
C ASP A 476 -39.51 -21.07 15.15
N LEU A 477 -38.48 -20.63 14.41
CA LEU A 477 -38.16 -19.24 14.08
C LEU A 477 -36.96 -19.21 13.15
#